data_4c67a4d5c34c943460e430723448d7f8
#
_entry.id   4c67a4d5c34c943460e430723448d7f8
#
_cell.length_a   1.000
_cell.length_b   1.000
_cell.length_c   1.000
_cell.angle_alpha   90.00
_cell.angle_beta   90.00
_cell.angle_gamma   90.00
#
_symmetry.space_group_name_H-M   'P 1'
#
loop_
_entity.id
_entity.type
_entity.pdbx_description
1 polymer ?
#
loop_
_entity_poly.entity_id
_entity_poly.type
_entity_poly.pdbx_seq_one_letter_code
_entity_poly.pdbx_strand_id
1 'polypeptide(L)'
;SLRLRQHGLNALLLATWLDRVAVPAGLVRDVRYPGLKRAEEKRGERRERELAWNQLSGEARGWIEGRGYTRDGEAGFPSGGMVSFHISSPEERSQDVSDVAEKFLERLELFVLAESLGGVESLAELPVRMTHAGVEVGRRRDLGIDGELVRLSCGVEDGEDLRMDVERALKWAVRGE
;
A
#
# COMPACT_ATOMS: atom_id res chain seq x y z
N SER A 1 -18.46 3.79 -8.19
CA SER A 1 -18.40 2.90 -9.35
C SER A 1 -18.02 1.48 -8.90
N LEU A 2 -18.41 0.44 -9.68
CA LEU A 2 -18.10 -0.96 -9.39
C LEU A 2 -16.58 -1.19 -9.28
N ARG A 3 -15.81 -0.57 -10.16
CA ARG A 3 -14.36 -0.66 -10.21
C ARG A 3 -13.69 -0.19 -8.92
N LEU A 4 -14.07 1.00 -8.41
CA LEU A 4 -13.52 1.52 -7.14
C LEU A 4 -13.85 0.64 -5.93
N ARG A 5 -14.97 -0.06 -5.95
CA ARG A 5 -15.35 -1.02 -4.90
C ARG A 5 -14.38 -2.20 -4.88
N GLN A 6 -14.06 -2.76 -6.04
CA GLN A 6 -13.11 -3.88 -6.15
C GLN A 6 -11.68 -3.43 -5.80
N HIS A 7 -11.23 -2.28 -6.32
CA HIS A 7 -9.93 -1.70 -5.96
C HIS A 7 -9.77 -1.56 -4.44
N GLY A 8 -10.81 -1.04 -3.77
CA GLY A 8 -10.78 -0.86 -2.32
C GLY A 8 -10.74 -2.17 -1.54
N LEU A 9 -11.43 -3.21 -1.99
CA LEU A 9 -11.38 -4.55 -1.37
C LEU A 9 -9.98 -5.16 -1.52
N ASN A 10 -9.42 -5.14 -2.72
CA ASN A 10 -8.08 -5.67 -3.00
C ASN A 10 -7.01 -4.91 -2.20
N ALA A 11 -7.10 -3.59 -2.16
CA ALA A 11 -6.15 -2.76 -1.41
C ALA A 11 -6.25 -2.98 0.11
N LEU A 12 -7.46 -3.13 0.66
CA LEU A 12 -7.63 -3.44 2.09
C LEU A 12 -7.08 -4.83 2.44
N LEU A 13 -7.35 -5.84 1.60
CA LEU A 13 -6.80 -7.18 1.78
C LEU A 13 -5.27 -7.13 1.81
N LEU A 14 -4.67 -6.52 0.80
CA LEU A 14 -3.21 -6.39 0.70
C LEU A 14 -2.62 -5.59 1.87
N ALA A 15 -3.20 -4.43 2.20
CA ALA A 15 -2.72 -3.59 3.30
C ALA A 15 -2.83 -4.31 4.65
N THR A 16 -3.88 -5.09 4.87
CA THR A 16 -4.07 -5.89 6.08
C THR A 16 -3.02 -6.98 6.19
N TRP A 17 -2.73 -7.68 5.10
CA TRP A 17 -1.66 -8.69 5.06
C TRP A 17 -0.27 -8.07 5.29
N LEU A 18 0.03 -6.95 4.64
CA LEU A 18 1.29 -6.23 4.83
C LEU A 18 1.48 -5.84 6.30
N ASP A 19 0.47 -5.26 6.94
CA ASP A 19 0.54 -4.81 8.34
C ASP A 19 0.66 -5.98 9.33
N ARG A 20 -0.13 -7.04 9.14
CA ARG A 20 -0.25 -8.13 10.12
C ARG A 20 0.73 -9.28 9.93
N VAL A 21 1.27 -9.43 8.72
CA VAL A 21 2.16 -10.54 8.37
C VAL A 21 3.53 -10.05 7.91
N ALA A 22 3.59 -9.16 6.93
CA ALA A 22 4.85 -8.72 6.35
C ALA A 22 5.68 -7.83 7.31
N VAL A 23 5.03 -6.93 8.06
CA VAL A 23 5.71 -6.09 9.08
C VAL A 23 6.29 -6.94 10.21
N PRO A 24 5.54 -7.83 10.89
CA PRO A 24 6.12 -8.70 11.92
C PRO A 24 7.18 -9.66 11.40
N ALA A 25 7.10 -10.06 10.11
CA ALA A 25 8.09 -10.91 9.47
C ALA A 25 9.38 -10.16 9.07
N GLY A 26 9.44 -8.83 9.26
CA GLY A 26 10.58 -8.00 8.89
C GLY A 26 10.78 -7.79 7.38
N LEU A 27 9.75 -8.05 6.56
CA LEU A 27 9.78 -7.81 5.11
C LEU A 27 9.46 -6.36 4.77
N VAL A 28 8.65 -5.71 5.60
CA VAL A 28 8.15 -4.35 5.43
C VAL A 28 8.29 -3.61 6.76
N ARG A 29 8.70 -2.34 6.71
CA ARG A 29 8.88 -1.49 7.88
C ARG A 29 7.57 -0.88 8.38
N ASP A 30 6.77 -0.38 7.46
CA ASP A 30 5.47 0.23 7.73
C ASP A 30 4.56 0.19 6.51
N VAL A 31 3.26 0.37 6.74
CA VAL A 31 2.22 0.38 5.69
C VAL A 31 1.36 1.62 5.84
N ARG A 32 0.95 2.24 4.74
CA ARG A 32 0.05 3.38 4.70
C ARG A 32 -1.16 3.05 3.83
N TYR A 33 -2.30 2.96 4.46
CA TYR A 33 -3.60 2.80 3.82
C TYR A 33 -4.67 3.49 4.66
N PRO A 34 -5.41 4.48 4.14
CA PRO A 34 -6.27 5.32 4.97
C PRO A 34 -7.40 4.57 5.69
N GLY A 35 -7.87 3.45 5.12
CA GLY A 35 -8.92 2.62 5.71
C GLY A 35 -8.43 1.54 6.67
N LEU A 36 -7.11 1.32 6.78
CA LEU A 36 -6.54 0.25 7.61
C LEU A 36 -6.70 0.53 9.09
N LYS A 37 -7.18 -0.46 9.84
CA LYS A 37 -7.13 -0.46 11.29
C LYS A 37 -6.01 -1.37 11.77
N ARG A 38 -5.00 -0.78 12.39
CA ARG A 38 -3.85 -1.49 12.95
C ARG A 38 -4.17 -2.05 14.34
N ALA A 39 -3.47 -3.10 14.74
CA ALA A 39 -3.58 -3.68 16.09
C ALA A 39 -3.12 -2.66 17.15
N GLU A 40 -2.02 -1.96 16.90
CA GLU A 40 -1.47 -0.90 17.76
C GLU A 40 -1.51 0.43 16.99
N GLU A 41 -2.70 1.02 16.92
CA GLU A 41 -2.96 2.23 16.17
C GLU A 41 -2.53 3.48 16.94
N LYS A 42 -1.64 4.29 16.36
CA LYS A 42 -1.26 5.59 16.91
C LYS A 42 -2.37 6.62 16.72
N ARG A 43 -2.40 7.66 17.56
CA ARG A 43 -3.42 8.72 17.50
C ARG A 43 -3.52 9.38 16.11
N GLY A 44 -2.40 9.58 15.42
CA GLY A 44 -2.37 10.14 14.07
C GLY A 44 -3.05 9.23 13.05
N GLU A 45 -2.73 7.94 13.05
CA GLU A 45 -3.28 6.93 12.15
C GLU A 45 -4.79 6.77 12.34
N ARG A 46 -5.24 6.76 13.60
CA ARG A 46 -6.67 6.77 13.92
C ARG A 46 -7.38 7.98 13.35
N ARG A 47 -6.78 9.17 13.48
CA ARG A 47 -7.35 10.41 12.93
C ARG A 47 -7.43 10.38 11.41
N GLU A 48 -6.41 9.88 10.73
CA GLU A 48 -6.41 9.71 9.27
C GLU A 48 -7.53 8.76 8.83
N ARG A 49 -7.71 7.64 9.50
CA ARG A 49 -8.79 6.68 9.24
C ARG A 49 -10.18 7.27 9.48
N GLU A 50 -10.34 8.04 10.55
CA GLU A 50 -11.59 8.77 10.83
C GLU A 50 -11.90 9.82 9.75
N LEU A 51 -10.89 10.56 9.28
CA LEU A 51 -11.04 11.51 8.19
C LEU A 51 -11.42 10.81 6.87
N ALA A 52 -10.75 9.72 6.54
CA ALA A 52 -11.06 8.93 5.33
C ALA A 52 -12.51 8.42 5.36
N TRP A 53 -12.98 7.91 6.52
CA TRP A 53 -14.36 7.48 6.68
C TRP A 53 -15.35 8.63 6.49
N ASN A 54 -15.07 9.79 7.06
CA ASN A 54 -15.96 10.96 7.01
C ASN A 54 -16.08 11.56 5.59
N GLN A 55 -15.08 11.35 4.74
CA GLN A 55 -15.10 11.78 3.34
C GLN A 55 -15.91 10.84 2.43
N LEU A 56 -16.24 9.63 2.86
CA LEU A 56 -17.08 8.72 2.09
C LEU A 56 -18.51 9.27 1.95
N SER A 57 -19.09 9.12 0.76
CA SER A 57 -20.51 9.39 0.57
C SER A 57 -21.38 8.40 1.37
N GLY A 58 -22.64 8.77 1.66
CA GLY A 58 -23.59 7.88 2.34
C GLY A 58 -23.80 6.56 1.59
N GLU A 59 -23.85 6.61 0.24
CA GLU A 59 -23.91 5.40 -0.61
C GLU A 59 -22.69 4.50 -0.43
N ALA A 60 -21.49 5.10 -0.40
CA ALA A 60 -20.25 4.34 -0.22
C ALA A 60 -20.21 3.67 1.17
N ARG A 61 -20.58 4.40 2.23
CA ARG A 61 -20.65 3.84 3.60
C ARG A 61 -21.66 2.70 3.67
N GLY A 62 -22.88 2.87 3.18
CA GLY A 62 -23.89 1.82 3.19
C GLY A 62 -23.46 0.58 2.41
N TRP A 63 -22.73 0.75 1.30
CA TRP A 63 -22.16 -0.39 0.57
C TRP A 63 -21.07 -1.12 1.36
N ILE A 64 -20.20 -0.39 2.06
CA ILE A 64 -19.12 -0.92 2.92
C ILE A 64 -19.73 -1.68 4.10
N GLU A 65 -20.68 -1.06 4.81
CA GLU A 65 -21.37 -1.63 5.97
C GLU A 65 -22.19 -2.88 5.60
N GLY A 66 -22.84 -2.86 4.44
CA GLY A 66 -23.57 -4.02 3.91
C GLY A 66 -22.69 -5.24 3.60
N ARG A 67 -21.36 -5.08 3.61
CA ARG A 67 -20.36 -6.15 3.50
C ARG A 67 -19.67 -6.51 4.82
N GLY A 68 -20.15 -5.97 5.92
CA GLY A 68 -19.61 -6.23 7.25
C GLY A 68 -18.36 -5.45 7.62
N TYR A 69 -17.93 -4.49 6.78
CA TYR A 69 -16.84 -3.58 7.12
C TYR A 69 -17.38 -2.35 7.84
N THR A 70 -16.64 -1.87 8.82
CA THR A 70 -16.98 -0.63 9.52
C THR A 70 -15.71 0.18 9.79
N ARG A 71 -15.88 1.46 10.09
CA ARG A 71 -14.75 2.34 10.47
C ARG A 71 -13.84 1.71 11.55
N ASP A 72 -14.44 1.11 12.55
CA ASP A 72 -13.76 0.55 13.73
C ASP A 72 -13.72 -0.99 13.72
N GLY A 73 -14.11 -1.61 12.60
CA GLY A 73 -14.04 -3.06 12.39
C GLY A 73 -12.61 -3.59 12.43
N GLU A 74 -12.45 -4.89 12.54
CA GLU A 74 -11.15 -5.54 12.79
C GLU A 74 -10.06 -5.15 11.78
N ALA A 75 -10.35 -5.13 10.50
CA ALA A 75 -9.42 -4.72 9.44
C ALA A 75 -9.57 -3.25 9.02
N GLY A 76 -10.63 -2.55 9.50
CA GLY A 76 -11.02 -1.25 8.99
C GLY A 76 -11.97 -1.35 7.81
N PHE A 77 -11.78 -0.55 6.75
CA PHE A 77 -12.71 -0.46 5.63
C PHE A 77 -12.01 -0.18 4.30
N PRO A 78 -12.60 -0.61 3.15
CA PRO A 78 -12.07 -0.27 1.82
C PRO A 78 -12.10 1.24 1.56
N SER A 79 -10.92 1.85 1.34
CA SER A 79 -10.75 3.30 1.15
C SER A 79 -9.90 3.62 -0.10
N GLY A 80 -10.40 3.22 -1.28
CA GLY A 80 -9.69 3.39 -2.54
C GLY A 80 -8.63 2.30 -2.79
N GLY A 81 -7.97 2.36 -3.96
CA GLY A 81 -7.06 1.32 -4.44
C GLY A 81 -5.57 1.54 -4.12
N MET A 82 -5.21 2.64 -3.44
CA MET A 82 -3.81 3.02 -3.22
C MET A 82 -3.27 2.48 -1.91
N VAL A 83 -2.18 1.72 -1.97
CA VAL A 83 -1.40 1.24 -0.81
C VAL A 83 0.04 1.72 -0.97
N SER A 84 0.62 2.25 0.10
CA SER A 84 2.06 2.55 0.15
C SER A 84 2.69 1.86 1.34
N PHE A 85 3.94 1.44 1.18
CA PHE A 85 4.71 0.81 2.25
C PHE A 85 6.20 1.02 2.03
N HIS A 86 6.98 0.92 3.12
CA HIS A 86 8.44 0.91 3.03
C HIS A 86 8.95 -0.51 3.16
N ILE A 87 9.71 -0.98 2.18
CA ILE A 87 10.40 -2.27 2.24
C ILE A 87 11.50 -2.21 3.31
N SER A 88 11.71 -3.30 4.04
CA SER A 88 12.87 -3.42 4.93
C SER A 88 14.14 -3.57 4.11
N SER A 89 15.13 -2.72 4.37
CA SER A 89 16.42 -2.69 3.70
C SER A 89 17.53 -2.42 4.71
N PRO A 90 18.75 -2.98 4.53
CA PRO A 90 19.93 -2.57 5.31
C PRO A 90 20.26 -1.08 5.16
N GLU A 91 19.90 -0.48 4.04
CA GLU A 91 20.11 0.92 3.68
C GLU A 91 18.92 1.81 4.05
N GLU A 92 18.22 1.48 5.13
CA GLU A 92 17.01 2.19 5.54
C GLU A 92 17.16 3.72 5.45
N ARG A 93 16.14 4.36 4.83
CA ARG A 93 16.07 5.81 4.58
C ARG A 93 17.13 6.35 3.61
N SER A 94 17.61 5.52 2.70
CA SER A 94 18.37 6.01 1.56
C SER A 94 17.58 7.08 0.80
N GLN A 95 18.27 8.11 0.29
CA GLN A 95 17.64 9.12 -0.56
C GLN A 95 17.57 8.69 -2.02
N ASP A 96 18.35 7.67 -2.38
CA ASP A 96 18.28 7.00 -3.65
C ASP A 96 17.48 5.69 -3.53
N VAL A 97 17.04 5.15 -4.65
CA VAL A 97 16.34 3.86 -4.68
C VAL A 97 17.26 2.77 -4.12
N SER A 98 16.78 2.01 -3.14
CA SER A 98 17.54 0.87 -2.61
C SER A 98 17.51 -0.30 -3.59
N ASP A 99 18.59 -1.08 -3.62
CA ASP A 99 18.68 -2.32 -4.41
C ASP A 99 17.53 -3.28 -4.08
N VAL A 100 17.08 -3.29 -2.84
CA VAL A 100 15.96 -4.15 -2.40
C VAL A 100 14.65 -3.70 -3.04
N ALA A 101 14.40 -2.39 -3.15
CA ALA A 101 13.19 -1.88 -3.78
C ALA A 101 13.18 -2.12 -5.29
N GLU A 102 14.33 -2.01 -5.97
CA GLU A 102 14.44 -2.36 -7.40
C GLU A 102 14.17 -3.85 -7.62
N LYS A 103 14.82 -4.73 -6.86
CA LYS A 103 14.61 -6.18 -6.91
C LYS A 103 13.17 -6.58 -6.67
N PHE A 104 12.47 -5.89 -5.74
CA PHE A 104 11.05 -6.12 -5.51
C PHE A 104 10.23 -5.86 -6.78
N LEU A 105 10.41 -4.70 -7.41
CA LEU A 105 9.66 -4.35 -8.63
C LEU A 105 9.95 -5.31 -9.80
N GLU A 106 11.20 -5.71 -9.98
CA GLU A 106 11.61 -6.64 -11.03
C GLU A 106 10.98 -8.03 -10.88
N ARG A 107 10.57 -8.39 -9.67
CA ARG A 107 10.00 -9.71 -9.35
C ARG A 107 8.47 -9.74 -9.37
N LEU A 108 7.81 -8.60 -9.46
CA LEU A 108 6.36 -8.55 -9.64
C LEU A 108 5.96 -9.10 -11.01
N GLU A 109 4.90 -9.89 -11.06
CA GLU A 109 4.37 -10.51 -12.28
C GLU A 109 2.99 -9.96 -12.67
N LEU A 110 2.17 -9.58 -11.68
CA LEU A 110 0.84 -9.02 -11.90
C LEU A 110 0.84 -7.50 -11.85
N PHE A 111 1.63 -6.91 -10.96
CA PHE A 111 1.75 -5.46 -10.92
C PHE A 111 2.68 -4.96 -12.02
N VAL A 112 2.18 -4.07 -12.86
CA VAL A 112 2.95 -3.44 -13.94
C VAL A 112 3.65 -2.18 -13.43
N LEU A 113 4.92 -2.00 -13.78
CA LEU A 113 5.68 -0.77 -13.45
C LEU A 113 5.14 0.41 -14.25
N ALA A 114 4.54 1.38 -13.59
CA ALA A 114 4.00 2.59 -14.23
C ALA A 114 3.80 3.74 -13.25
N GLU A 115 3.99 4.97 -13.73
CA GLU A 115 3.67 6.22 -13.00
C GLU A 115 2.16 6.54 -12.96
N SER A 116 1.31 5.58 -13.25
CA SER A 116 -0.14 5.73 -13.34
C SER A 116 -0.83 5.16 -12.09
N LEU A 117 -2.14 5.38 -11.98
CA LEU A 117 -2.96 4.85 -10.89
C LEU A 117 -4.43 4.72 -11.31
N GLY A 118 -5.17 3.87 -10.59
CA GLY A 118 -6.63 3.74 -10.75
C GLY A 118 -7.07 3.05 -12.04
N GLY A 119 -6.17 2.38 -12.75
CA GLY A 119 -6.46 1.51 -13.90
C GLY A 119 -7.20 0.23 -13.49
N VAL A 120 -7.66 -0.57 -14.45
CA VAL A 120 -8.21 -1.91 -14.20
C VAL A 120 -7.11 -2.90 -13.83
N GLU A 121 -5.93 -2.71 -14.35
CA GLU A 121 -4.69 -3.42 -14.02
C GLU A 121 -4.03 -2.84 -12.76
N SER A 122 -3.35 -3.70 -12.03
CA SER A 122 -2.55 -3.33 -10.87
C SER A 122 -1.21 -2.72 -11.29
N LEU A 123 -0.83 -1.60 -10.66
CA LEU A 123 0.35 -0.84 -11.01
C LEU A 123 1.25 -0.63 -9.78
N ALA A 124 2.56 -0.61 -10.01
CA ALA A 124 3.58 -0.37 -8.97
C ALA A 124 4.56 0.72 -9.40
N GLU A 125 5.03 1.52 -8.44
CA GLU A 125 6.09 2.50 -8.67
C GLU A 125 6.99 2.70 -7.45
N LEU A 126 8.17 3.26 -7.70
CA LEU A 126 9.05 3.85 -6.70
C LEU A 126 8.96 5.38 -6.82
N PRO A 127 8.25 6.06 -5.90
CA PRO A 127 8.02 7.51 -6.01
C PRO A 127 9.31 8.34 -6.10
N VAL A 128 10.34 7.94 -5.40
CA VAL A 128 11.66 8.61 -5.40
C VAL A 128 12.26 8.72 -6.81
N ARG A 129 12.10 7.67 -7.64
CA ARG A 129 12.71 7.58 -8.96
C ARG A 129 11.79 8.08 -10.07
N MET A 130 10.50 7.99 -9.86
CA MET A 130 9.48 8.22 -10.89
C MET A 130 8.76 9.56 -10.64
N THR A 131 7.69 9.56 -9.88
CA THR A 131 6.82 10.73 -9.71
C THR A 131 7.45 11.88 -8.92
N HIS A 132 8.45 11.63 -8.08
CA HIS A 132 9.09 12.62 -7.22
C HIS A 132 10.59 12.81 -7.48
N ALA A 133 11.10 12.32 -8.60
CA ALA A 133 12.52 12.47 -8.97
C ALA A 133 12.97 13.94 -9.04
N GLY A 134 12.10 14.85 -9.50
CA GLY A 134 12.36 16.28 -9.58
C GLY A 134 12.14 17.07 -8.27
N VAL A 135 11.70 16.44 -7.19
CA VAL A 135 11.45 17.10 -5.91
C VAL A 135 12.76 17.16 -5.11
N GLU A 136 13.05 18.32 -4.51
CA GLU A 136 14.22 18.51 -3.66
C GLU A 136 14.29 17.46 -2.54
N VAL A 137 15.52 16.96 -2.27
CA VAL A 137 15.78 15.88 -1.29
C VAL A 137 15.23 16.21 0.11
N GLY A 138 15.41 17.46 0.57
CA GLY A 138 14.87 17.91 1.86
C GLY A 138 13.36 17.75 1.94
N ARG A 139 12.65 18.19 0.90
CA ARG A 139 11.19 18.09 0.82
C ARG A 139 10.69 16.65 0.70
N ARG A 140 11.42 15.80 -0.05
CA ARG A 140 11.09 14.36 -0.12
C ARG A 140 11.17 13.72 1.26
N ARG A 141 12.22 14.03 2.03
CA ARG A 141 12.41 13.56 3.41
C ARG A 141 11.25 13.97 4.33
N ASP A 142 10.83 15.23 4.27
CA ASP A 142 9.70 15.75 5.07
C ASP A 142 8.38 15.04 4.73
N LEU A 143 8.23 14.62 3.48
CA LEU A 143 7.07 13.85 3.00
C LEU A 143 7.18 12.35 3.31
N GLY A 144 8.33 11.87 3.82
CA GLY A 144 8.60 10.46 4.05
C GLY A 144 8.72 9.66 2.76
N ILE A 145 9.29 10.29 1.71
CA ILE A 145 9.58 9.67 0.42
C ILE A 145 11.08 9.38 0.38
N ASP A 146 11.43 8.14 0.61
CA ASP A 146 12.78 7.60 0.59
C ASP A 146 12.92 6.46 -0.44
N GLY A 147 14.12 5.88 -0.53
CA GLY A 147 14.45 4.86 -1.52
C GLY A 147 13.75 3.52 -1.32
N GLU A 148 13.16 3.30 -0.18
CA GLU A 148 12.42 2.08 0.18
C GLU A 148 10.90 2.22 0.00
N LEU A 149 10.39 3.44 -0.26
CA LEU A 149 8.96 3.66 -0.45
C LEU A 149 8.46 3.07 -1.76
N VAL A 150 7.51 2.15 -1.66
CA VAL A 150 6.74 1.58 -2.77
C VAL A 150 5.32 2.11 -2.72
N ARG A 151 4.75 2.43 -3.89
CA ARG A 151 3.33 2.71 -4.07
C ARG A 151 2.70 1.69 -5.00
N LEU A 152 1.63 1.07 -4.57
CA LEU A 152 0.81 0.16 -5.36
C LEU A 152 -0.56 0.78 -5.64
N SER A 153 -1.04 0.64 -6.87
CA SER A 153 -2.42 0.91 -7.27
C SER A 153 -3.08 -0.42 -7.59
N CYS A 154 -3.86 -0.95 -6.66
CA CYS A 154 -4.56 -2.23 -6.85
C CYS A 154 -5.65 -2.10 -7.90
N GLY A 155 -5.63 -2.99 -8.86
CA GLY A 155 -6.63 -3.14 -9.92
C GLY A 155 -7.83 -4.01 -9.50
N VAL A 156 -8.43 -4.69 -10.48
CA VAL A 156 -9.63 -5.53 -10.30
C VAL A 156 -9.34 -7.03 -10.39
N GLU A 157 -8.10 -7.42 -10.50
CA GLU A 157 -7.65 -8.82 -10.50
C GLU A 157 -8.07 -9.53 -9.21
N ASP A 158 -7.88 -10.82 -9.11
CA ASP A 158 -8.11 -11.55 -7.86
C ASP A 158 -7.22 -11.02 -6.75
N GLY A 159 -7.81 -10.67 -5.61
CA GLY A 159 -7.09 -10.03 -4.50
C GLY A 159 -6.05 -10.93 -3.85
N GLU A 160 -6.30 -12.25 -3.84
CA GLU A 160 -5.36 -13.22 -3.28
C GLU A 160 -4.17 -13.45 -4.22
N ASP A 161 -4.39 -13.44 -5.54
CA ASP A 161 -3.31 -13.49 -6.52
C ASP A 161 -2.41 -12.26 -6.41
N LEU A 162 -2.98 -11.06 -6.24
CA LEU A 162 -2.22 -9.83 -5.99
C LEU A 162 -1.39 -9.91 -4.70
N ARG A 163 -1.99 -10.44 -3.64
CA ARG A 163 -1.29 -10.64 -2.36
C ARG A 163 -0.12 -11.63 -2.51
N MET A 164 -0.34 -12.74 -3.21
CA MET A 164 0.69 -13.76 -3.44
C MET A 164 1.85 -13.22 -4.29
N ASP A 165 1.54 -12.41 -5.30
CA ASP A 165 2.56 -11.76 -6.14
C ASP A 165 3.47 -10.85 -5.29
N VAL A 166 2.87 -10.00 -4.45
CA VAL A 166 3.61 -9.11 -3.54
C VAL A 166 4.40 -9.91 -2.49
N GLU A 167 3.81 -10.97 -1.92
CA GLU A 167 4.49 -11.82 -0.94
C GLU A 167 5.74 -12.47 -1.53
N ARG A 168 5.62 -13.07 -2.71
CA ARG A 168 6.72 -13.72 -3.42
C ARG A 168 7.84 -12.72 -3.73
N ALA A 169 7.47 -11.56 -4.28
CA ALA A 169 8.43 -10.52 -4.64
C ALA A 169 9.17 -9.96 -3.40
N LEU A 170 8.46 -9.73 -2.28
CA LEU A 170 9.06 -9.28 -1.02
C LEU A 170 10.03 -10.30 -0.42
N LYS A 171 9.64 -11.58 -0.36
CA LYS A 171 10.51 -12.64 0.16
C LYS A 171 11.81 -12.73 -0.64
N TRP A 172 11.67 -12.71 -1.97
CA TRP A 172 12.84 -12.76 -2.85
C TRP A 172 13.74 -11.52 -2.70
N ALA A 173 13.17 -10.32 -2.67
CA ALA A 173 13.94 -9.09 -2.57
C ALA A 173 14.69 -8.93 -1.24
N VAL A 174 14.02 -9.28 -0.12
CA VAL A 174 14.55 -9.05 1.23
C VAL A 174 15.41 -10.22 1.71
N ARG A 175 15.08 -11.47 1.34
CA ARG A 175 15.71 -12.68 1.88
C ARG A 175 16.43 -13.53 0.82
N GLY A 176 16.18 -13.31 -0.47
CA GLY A 176 16.70 -14.13 -1.56
C GLY A 176 16.01 -15.49 -1.70
N GLU A 177 14.76 -15.61 -1.23
CA GLU A 177 13.96 -16.86 -1.19
C GLU A 177 12.91 -16.92 -2.29
#